data_f56d8259decb677bc9625a806f6af0c2
#
_entry.id   f56d8259decb677bc9625a806f6af0c2
#
_cell.length_a   1.000
_cell.length_b   1.000
_cell.length_c   1.000
_cell.angle_alpha   90.00
_cell.angle_beta   90.00
_cell.angle_gamma   90.00
#
_symmetry.space_group_name_H-M   'P 1'
#
loop_
_entity.id
_entity.type
_entity.pdbx_description
1 polymer ?
#
loop_
_entity_poly.entity_id
_entity_poly.type
_entity_poly.pdbx_seq_one_letter_code
_entity_poly.pdbx_strand_id
1 'polypeptide(L)'
;MNPTADSDECFDHDLDLEFDIKRSIILAEYIKCWGMPETRHIMSNNNTVNKSEAVEVYVFPGEDMDQVSRVATIGLSSCKFDDGKSCSSELLMVLPYDIVDDEIDAISGYMCEISKYIINTLERNLGTEEIQPAQVIQRVPENWPKALLFDAPRGEPNELNNFYIGMQHVKLSWVIPIFESEYALIKNSGIESFDAAIYDAEMSLVEVRRDACI
;
A
#
# COMPACT_ATOMS: atom_id res chain seq x y z
N MET A 1 -26.51 -21.92 37.19
CA MET A 1 -25.38 -20.99 37.21
C MET A 1 -24.46 -21.37 36.06
N ASN A 2 -24.54 -20.67 34.98
CA ASN A 2 -23.67 -20.82 33.80
C ASN A 2 -22.55 -19.76 33.90
N PRO A 3 -21.28 -20.15 33.91
CA PRO A 3 -20.16 -19.23 33.74
C PRO A 3 -19.56 -19.44 32.34
N THR A 4 -20.07 -18.80 31.30
CA THR A 4 -19.47 -18.80 29.97
C THR A 4 -19.78 -17.48 29.24
N ALA A 5 -19.38 -16.34 29.82
CA ALA A 5 -19.52 -15.05 29.14
C ALA A 5 -18.26 -14.15 29.22
N ASP A 6 -17.19 -14.59 29.95
CA ASP A 6 -16.02 -13.72 30.20
C ASP A 6 -14.79 -14.02 29.33
N SER A 7 -14.81 -15.04 28.46
CA SER A 7 -13.61 -15.40 27.69
C SER A 7 -13.47 -14.63 26.36
N ASP A 8 -14.57 -14.21 25.76
CA ASP A 8 -14.54 -13.60 24.43
C ASP A 8 -14.16 -12.11 24.47
N GLU A 9 -14.54 -11.36 25.53
CA GLU A 9 -14.16 -9.94 25.70
C GLU A 9 -12.66 -9.73 25.97
N CYS A 10 -11.98 -10.68 26.61
CA CYS A 10 -10.55 -10.56 26.92
C CYS A 10 -9.67 -10.74 25.67
N PHE A 11 -10.08 -11.62 24.74
CA PHE A 11 -9.34 -11.86 23.49
C PHE A 11 -9.42 -10.66 22.53
N ASP A 12 -10.53 -9.94 22.49
CA ASP A 12 -10.74 -8.81 21.60
C ASP A 12 -9.87 -7.60 22.02
N HIS A 13 -9.70 -7.37 23.34
CA HIS A 13 -8.84 -6.32 23.88
C HIS A 13 -7.35 -6.54 23.59
N ASP A 14 -6.88 -7.78 23.60
CA ASP A 14 -5.47 -8.10 23.33
C ASP A 14 -5.12 -7.91 21.85
N LEU A 15 -6.03 -8.21 20.93
CA LEU A 15 -5.86 -7.99 19.49
C LEU A 15 -5.87 -6.50 19.13
N ASP A 16 -6.72 -5.71 19.75
CA ASP A 16 -6.77 -4.26 19.59
C ASP A 16 -5.46 -3.60 20.07
N LEU A 17 -4.92 -4.06 21.20
CA LEU A 17 -3.65 -3.56 21.74
C LEU A 17 -2.47 -3.90 20.83
N GLU A 18 -2.41 -5.12 20.31
CA GLU A 18 -1.37 -5.54 19.36
C GLU A 18 -1.41 -4.67 18.09
N PHE A 19 -2.59 -4.42 17.55
CA PHE A 19 -2.78 -3.55 16.40
C PHE A 19 -2.32 -2.11 16.68
N ASP A 20 -2.71 -1.53 17.80
CA ASP A 20 -2.33 -0.16 18.18
C ASP A 20 -0.81 -0.01 18.39
N ILE A 21 -0.15 -1.03 18.93
CA ILE A 21 1.31 -1.06 19.08
C ILE A 21 1.98 -1.10 17.69
N LYS A 22 1.57 -2.04 16.81
CA LYS A 22 2.11 -2.17 15.46
C LYS A 22 1.92 -0.88 14.66
N ARG A 23 0.70 -0.32 14.68
CA ARG A 23 0.37 0.95 14.04
C ARG A 23 1.31 2.07 14.51
N SER A 24 1.51 2.17 15.80
CA SER A 24 2.34 3.23 16.38
C SER A 24 3.81 3.12 15.96
N ILE A 25 4.34 1.91 15.86
CA ILE A 25 5.72 1.65 15.41
C ILE A 25 5.86 2.02 13.93
N ILE A 26 4.96 1.54 13.06
CA ILE A 26 4.99 1.84 11.62
C ILE A 26 4.87 3.34 11.38
N LEU A 27 3.90 3.98 12.03
CA LEU A 27 3.68 5.42 11.90
C LEU A 27 4.89 6.23 12.35
N ALA A 28 5.56 5.81 13.42
CA ALA A 28 6.77 6.48 13.91
C ALA A 28 7.92 6.42 12.87
N GLU A 29 8.10 5.28 12.20
CA GLU A 29 9.10 5.16 11.12
C GLU A 29 8.73 6.03 9.91
N TYR A 30 7.47 6.09 9.53
CA TYR A 30 7.01 6.97 8.45
C TYR A 30 7.24 8.45 8.81
N ILE A 31 6.84 8.88 10.02
CA ILE A 31 7.05 10.26 10.48
C ILE A 31 8.53 10.64 10.51
N LYS A 32 9.39 9.74 10.94
CA LYS A 32 10.84 9.96 10.95
C LYS A 32 11.41 10.24 9.55
N CYS A 33 10.87 9.58 8.52
CA CYS A 33 11.36 9.67 7.16
C CYS A 33 10.64 10.76 6.33
N TRP A 34 9.34 10.96 6.56
CA TRP A 34 8.48 11.80 5.70
C TRP A 34 7.83 12.98 6.43
N GLY A 35 8.05 13.14 7.74
CA GLY A 35 7.37 14.17 8.52
C GLY A 35 5.97 13.76 8.97
N MET A 36 5.19 14.74 9.42
CA MET A 36 3.83 14.48 9.94
C MET A 36 2.84 14.27 8.80
N PRO A 37 1.96 13.26 8.89
CA PRO A 37 0.90 13.08 7.92
C PRO A 37 -0.13 14.22 8.05
N GLU A 38 -0.68 14.63 6.92
CA GLU A 38 -1.74 15.65 6.86
C GLU A 38 -3.13 15.03 7.04
N THR A 39 -3.36 13.87 6.43
CA THR A 39 -4.66 13.21 6.50
C THR A 39 -4.53 11.71 6.83
N ARG A 40 -5.62 11.16 7.37
CA ARG A 40 -5.78 9.74 7.68
C ARG A 40 -7.17 9.29 7.26
N HIS A 41 -7.25 8.26 6.43
CA HIS A 41 -8.49 7.61 6.03
C HIS A 41 -8.54 6.21 6.63
N ILE A 42 -9.63 5.89 7.34
CA ILE A 42 -9.82 4.56 7.96
C ILE A 42 -10.79 3.76 7.11
N MET A 43 -10.35 2.58 6.69
CA MET A 43 -11.22 1.60 6.10
C MET A 43 -11.75 0.67 7.16
N SER A 44 -13.03 0.77 7.46
CA SER A 44 -13.71 -0.32 8.15
C SER A 44 -14.30 -1.29 7.12
N ASN A 45 -14.02 -2.57 7.26
CA ASN A 45 -14.87 -3.58 6.64
C ASN A 45 -16.26 -3.44 7.27
N ASN A 46 -17.28 -3.14 6.47
CA ASN A 46 -18.64 -2.79 6.92
C ASN A 46 -19.36 -3.86 7.77
N ASN A 47 -18.71 -4.96 8.13
CA ASN A 47 -19.30 -6.07 8.85
C ASN A 47 -18.56 -6.54 10.11
N THR A 48 -17.42 -5.98 10.46
CA THR A 48 -16.69 -6.37 11.67
C THR A 48 -16.25 -5.16 12.46
N VAL A 49 -16.56 -5.18 13.74
CA VAL A 49 -16.23 -4.12 14.73
C VAL A 49 -14.74 -4.23 15.15
N ASN A 50 -14.00 -5.20 14.62
CA ASN A 50 -12.60 -5.46 15.00
C ASN A 50 -11.66 -4.45 14.34
N LYS A 51 -11.07 -3.58 15.13
CA LYS A 51 -10.02 -2.64 14.72
C LYS A 51 -8.79 -3.34 14.11
N SER A 52 -8.54 -4.60 14.49
CA SER A 52 -7.42 -5.41 14.00
C SER A 52 -7.52 -5.76 12.50
N GLU A 53 -8.66 -5.52 11.86
CA GLU A 53 -8.89 -5.72 10.43
C GLU A 53 -8.98 -4.38 9.66
N ALA A 54 -8.78 -3.27 10.32
CA ALA A 54 -8.84 -1.96 9.69
C ALA A 54 -7.50 -1.63 9.02
N VAL A 55 -7.52 -1.38 7.72
CA VAL A 55 -6.40 -0.77 7.00
C VAL A 55 -6.60 0.74 7.03
N GLU A 56 -5.60 1.46 7.47
CA GLU A 56 -5.56 2.92 7.48
C GLU A 56 -4.67 3.41 6.33
N VAL A 57 -5.08 4.49 5.66
CA VAL A 57 -4.29 5.16 4.62
C VAL A 57 -3.88 6.53 5.14
N TYR A 58 -2.59 6.79 5.17
CA TYR A 58 -2.00 8.05 5.60
C TYR A 58 -1.42 8.79 4.41
N VAL A 59 -1.55 10.11 4.42
CA VAL A 59 -0.99 11.01 3.41
C VAL A 59 0.06 11.89 4.05
N PHE A 60 1.25 11.85 3.49
CA PHE A 60 2.40 12.66 3.86
C PHE A 60 2.66 13.64 2.72
N PRO A 61 2.36 14.94 2.90
CA PRO A 61 2.53 15.94 1.85
C PRO A 61 4.00 16.15 1.53
N GLY A 62 4.29 16.58 0.32
CA GLY A 62 5.58 17.15 -0.02
C GLY A 62 5.77 18.52 0.67
N GLU A 63 7.00 18.86 1.05
CA GLU A 63 7.27 20.14 1.70
C GLU A 63 7.30 21.34 0.73
N ASP A 64 7.57 21.06 -0.57
CA ASP A 64 7.66 22.06 -1.65
C ASP A 64 7.04 21.54 -2.95
N MET A 65 6.73 22.44 -3.90
CA MET A 65 6.13 22.09 -5.20
C MET A 65 6.95 21.11 -6.05
N ASP A 66 8.23 20.94 -5.76
CA ASP A 66 9.12 19.98 -6.44
C ASP A 66 9.17 18.63 -5.73
N GLN A 67 8.48 18.47 -4.60
CA GLN A 67 8.46 17.24 -3.82
C GLN A 67 7.22 16.40 -4.11
N VAL A 68 7.35 15.15 -3.81
CA VAL A 68 6.30 14.17 -3.99
C VAL A 68 5.53 13.96 -2.70
N SER A 69 4.24 13.74 -2.81
CA SER A 69 3.42 13.25 -1.69
C SER A 69 3.47 11.73 -1.63
N ARG A 70 3.41 11.22 -0.41
CA ARG A 70 3.41 9.78 -0.14
C ARG A 70 2.10 9.36 0.47
N VAL A 71 1.50 8.34 -0.10
CA VAL A 71 0.26 7.74 0.40
C VAL A 71 0.60 6.32 0.84
N ALA A 72 0.51 6.04 2.13
CA ALA A 72 0.96 4.76 2.68
C ALA A 72 -0.11 4.10 3.56
N THR A 73 -0.15 2.77 3.53
CA THR A 73 -1.04 2.00 4.42
C THR A 73 -0.39 1.73 5.77
N ILE A 74 -1.23 1.54 6.78
CA ILE A 74 -0.89 0.93 8.06
C ILE A 74 -2.01 -0.02 8.45
N GLY A 75 -1.65 -1.24 8.84
CA GLY A 75 -2.59 -2.27 9.24
C GLY A 75 -2.74 -3.42 8.26
N LEU A 76 -2.32 -3.26 7.00
CA LEU A 76 -2.31 -4.35 6.03
C LEU A 76 -1.44 -5.51 6.53
N SER A 77 -0.27 -5.22 7.11
CA SER A 77 0.62 -6.23 7.70
C SER A 77 0.06 -6.92 8.95
N SER A 78 -1.03 -6.42 9.52
CA SER A 78 -1.76 -7.07 10.62
C SER A 78 -2.88 -7.99 10.14
N CYS A 79 -3.28 -7.90 8.87
CA CYS A 79 -4.29 -8.77 8.28
C CYS A 79 -3.75 -10.19 8.09
N LYS A 80 -4.66 -11.16 8.14
CA LYS A 80 -4.34 -12.58 7.93
C LYS A 80 -5.01 -13.09 6.66
N PHE A 81 -4.32 -13.96 5.95
CA PHE A 81 -4.88 -14.74 4.85
C PHE A 81 -5.72 -15.91 5.41
N ASP A 82 -6.49 -16.58 4.56
CA ASP A 82 -7.31 -17.72 4.96
C ASP A 82 -6.50 -18.89 5.53
N ASP A 83 -5.23 -19.01 5.15
CA ASP A 83 -4.31 -20.02 5.70
C ASP A 83 -3.75 -19.65 7.10
N GLY A 84 -4.18 -18.52 7.65
CA GLY A 84 -3.76 -17.99 8.97
C GLY A 84 -2.41 -17.27 8.98
N LYS A 85 -1.70 -17.18 7.85
CA LYS A 85 -0.46 -16.41 7.76
C LYS A 85 -0.77 -14.92 7.67
N SER A 86 0.05 -14.10 8.32
CA SER A 86 -0.07 -12.64 8.23
C SER A 86 0.47 -12.12 6.90
N CYS A 87 -0.17 -11.09 6.38
CA CYS A 87 0.44 -10.24 5.36
C CYS A 87 1.73 -9.63 5.93
N SER A 88 2.79 -9.57 5.15
CA SER A 88 4.08 -9.02 5.57
C SER A 88 4.42 -7.71 4.85
N SER A 89 3.41 -7.03 4.31
CA SER A 89 3.62 -5.81 3.53
C SER A 89 2.69 -4.69 3.99
N GLU A 90 3.20 -3.48 3.95
CA GLU A 90 2.43 -2.26 3.81
C GLU A 90 2.61 -1.71 2.39
N LEU A 91 1.69 -0.89 1.94
CA LEU A 91 1.72 -0.30 0.61
C LEU A 91 2.16 1.17 0.66
N LEU A 92 2.91 1.58 -0.35
CA LEU A 92 3.29 2.96 -0.61
C LEU A 92 2.88 3.34 -2.03
N MET A 93 2.34 4.52 -2.20
CA MET A 93 2.21 5.18 -3.49
C MET A 93 2.91 6.54 -3.41
N VAL A 94 3.73 6.86 -4.37
CA VAL A 94 4.46 8.13 -4.46
C VAL A 94 3.89 8.89 -5.66
N LEU A 95 3.40 10.08 -5.43
CA LEU A 95 2.63 10.86 -6.40
C LEU A 95 3.10 12.32 -6.42
N PRO A 96 2.91 13.06 -7.52
CA PRO A 96 3.09 14.49 -7.53
C PRO A 96 2.18 15.17 -6.50
N TYR A 97 2.67 16.26 -5.90
CA TYR A 97 1.98 16.97 -4.82
C TYR A 97 0.57 17.43 -5.23
N ASP A 98 0.43 18.02 -6.41
CA ASP A 98 -0.83 18.59 -6.93
C ASP A 98 -1.94 17.54 -7.16
N ILE A 99 -1.58 16.31 -7.53
CA ILE A 99 -2.57 15.24 -7.73
C ILE A 99 -3.20 14.82 -6.41
N VAL A 100 -2.45 14.81 -5.33
CA VAL A 100 -2.94 14.33 -4.04
C VAL A 100 -4.00 15.27 -3.46
N ASP A 101 -3.81 16.58 -3.55
CA ASP A 101 -4.77 17.56 -3.05
C ASP A 101 -6.16 17.45 -3.72
N ASP A 102 -6.17 17.22 -5.04
CA ASP A 102 -7.40 17.18 -5.82
C ASP A 102 -8.12 15.81 -5.72
N GLU A 103 -7.39 14.72 -5.52
CA GLU A 103 -7.90 13.34 -5.68
C GLU A 103 -7.73 12.45 -4.45
N ILE A 104 -7.47 13.01 -3.28
CA ILE A 104 -7.12 12.25 -2.08
C ILE A 104 -8.13 11.15 -1.73
N ASP A 105 -9.42 11.40 -1.86
CA ASP A 105 -10.46 10.43 -1.58
C ASP A 105 -10.44 9.26 -2.60
N ALA A 106 -10.20 9.57 -3.88
CA ALA A 106 -10.09 8.56 -4.93
C ALA A 106 -8.83 7.70 -4.74
N ILE A 107 -7.70 8.33 -4.41
CA ILE A 107 -6.41 7.68 -4.15
C ILE A 107 -6.52 6.77 -2.91
N SER A 108 -7.08 7.28 -1.82
CA SER A 108 -7.30 6.50 -0.60
C SER A 108 -8.22 5.30 -0.88
N GLY A 109 -9.31 5.50 -1.60
CA GLY A 109 -10.21 4.44 -2.03
C GLY A 109 -9.50 3.39 -2.91
N TYR A 110 -8.60 3.82 -3.79
CA TYR A 110 -7.81 2.94 -4.65
C TYR A 110 -6.82 2.08 -3.83
N MET A 111 -6.06 2.68 -2.93
CA MET A 111 -5.15 1.95 -2.01
C MET A 111 -5.90 0.91 -1.19
N CYS A 112 -7.11 1.24 -0.84
CA CYS A 112 -8.02 0.38 -0.15
C CYS A 112 -8.48 -0.83 -0.97
N GLU A 113 -8.85 -0.63 -2.21
CA GLU A 113 -9.23 -1.73 -3.10
C GLU A 113 -8.05 -2.65 -3.39
N ILE A 114 -6.84 -2.09 -3.53
CA ILE A 114 -5.61 -2.89 -3.66
C ILE A 114 -5.36 -3.73 -2.42
N SER A 115 -5.51 -3.16 -1.22
CA SER A 115 -5.37 -3.89 0.04
C SER A 115 -6.36 -5.06 0.14
N LYS A 116 -7.63 -4.83 -0.21
CA LYS A 116 -8.66 -5.88 -0.26
C LYS A 116 -8.31 -6.96 -1.29
N TYR A 117 -7.82 -6.58 -2.45
CA TYR A 117 -7.39 -7.52 -3.48
C TYR A 117 -6.28 -8.44 -2.96
N ILE A 118 -5.28 -7.88 -2.26
CA ILE A 118 -4.19 -8.66 -1.69
C ILE A 118 -4.69 -9.66 -0.66
N ILE A 119 -5.59 -9.23 0.25
CA ILE A 119 -6.08 -10.08 1.33
C ILE A 119 -7.08 -11.13 0.83
N ASN A 120 -8.05 -10.74 0.01
CA ASN A 120 -9.21 -11.58 -0.30
C ASN A 120 -9.12 -12.33 -1.63
N THR A 121 -8.15 -12.00 -2.48
CA THR A 121 -8.05 -12.59 -3.82
C THR A 121 -6.67 -13.17 -4.10
N LEU A 122 -5.62 -12.41 -3.80
CA LEU A 122 -4.25 -12.87 -3.99
C LEU A 122 -3.84 -13.87 -2.90
N GLU A 123 -4.30 -13.66 -1.66
CA GLU A 123 -4.12 -14.53 -0.49
C GLU A 123 -2.68 -14.97 -0.25
N ARG A 124 -1.73 -14.10 -0.55
CA ARG A 124 -0.31 -14.32 -0.35
C ARG A 124 0.46 -13.00 -0.28
N ASN A 125 1.66 -13.06 0.24
CA ASN A 125 2.56 -11.93 0.28
C ASN A 125 2.99 -11.51 -1.13
N LEU A 126 3.12 -10.19 -1.31
CA LEU A 126 3.61 -9.59 -2.55
C LEU A 126 5.09 -9.94 -2.80
N GLY A 127 5.41 -10.24 -4.03
CA GLY A 127 6.79 -10.28 -4.53
C GLY A 127 7.36 -8.88 -4.75
N THR A 128 8.65 -8.79 -5.03
CA THR A 128 9.27 -7.61 -5.65
C THR A 128 9.20 -7.79 -7.16
N GLU A 129 9.01 -6.70 -7.90
CA GLU A 129 8.81 -6.71 -9.36
C GLU A 129 7.59 -7.53 -9.79
N GLU A 130 6.59 -7.61 -8.91
CA GLU A 130 5.37 -8.37 -9.19
C GLU A 130 4.36 -7.52 -9.96
N ILE A 131 3.84 -8.04 -11.07
CA ILE A 131 2.84 -7.36 -11.90
C ILE A 131 1.45 -7.98 -11.79
N GLN A 132 0.43 -7.14 -11.84
CA GLN A 132 -0.98 -7.53 -11.86
C GLN A 132 -1.70 -6.88 -13.06
N PRO A 133 -2.57 -7.63 -13.77
CA PRO A 133 -3.27 -7.10 -14.94
C PRO A 133 -4.37 -6.09 -14.55
N ALA A 134 -4.80 -5.27 -15.52
CA ALA A 134 -5.75 -4.17 -15.32
C ALA A 134 -7.12 -4.57 -14.72
N GLN A 135 -7.52 -5.83 -14.82
CA GLN A 135 -8.86 -6.27 -14.42
C GLN A 135 -8.99 -6.55 -12.91
N VAL A 136 -7.88 -6.53 -12.16
CA VAL A 136 -7.91 -6.94 -10.75
C VAL A 136 -8.48 -5.88 -9.82
N ILE A 137 -8.35 -4.59 -10.18
CA ILE A 137 -8.89 -3.47 -9.40
C ILE A 137 -10.01 -2.80 -10.19
N GLN A 138 -11.19 -2.67 -9.56
CA GLN A 138 -12.38 -2.11 -10.22
C GLN A 138 -12.44 -0.58 -10.16
N ARG A 139 -12.00 -0.01 -9.05
CA ARG A 139 -12.06 1.44 -8.78
C ARG A 139 -10.67 2.05 -8.94
N VAL A 140 -10.32 2.35 -10.17
CA VAL A 140 -9.08 3.07 -10.50
C VAL A 140 -9.42 4.55 -10.68
N PRO A 141 -8.62 5.51 -10.17
CA PRO A 141 -8.82 6.93 -10.42
C PRO A 141 -8.90 7.24 -11.92
N GLU A 142 -9.63 8.29 -12.28
CA GLU A 142 -9.85 8.62 -13.69
C GLU A 142 -8.54 8.96 -14.39
N ASN A 143 -8.39 8.45 -15.61
CA ASN A 143 -7.19 8.62 -16.45
C ASN A 143 -5.89 7.99 -15.92
N TRP A 144 -5.97 7.12 -14.90
CA TRP A 144 -4.80 6.38 -14.43
C TRP A 144 -4.61 5.07 -15.19
N PRO A 145 -3.36 4.59 -15.32
CA PRO A 145 -3.08 3.24 -15.77
C PRO A 145 -3.74 2.21 -14.86
N LYS A 146 -4.17 1.08 -15.41
CA LYS A 146 -5.02 0.12 -14.69
C LYS A 146 -4.32 -1.15 -14.25
N ALA A 147 -3.19 -1.50 -14.87
CA ALA A 147 -2.34 -2.58 -14.40
C ALA A 147 -1.44 -2.08 -13.26
N LEU A 148 -0.89 -2.99 -12.48
CA LEU A 148 -0.07 -2.67 -11.32
C LEU A 148 1.30 -3.34 -11.43
N LEU A 149 2.31 -2.61 -10.98
CA LEU A 149 3.61 -3.14 -10.62
C LEU A 149 3.81 -2.91 -9.11
N PHE A 150 4.17 -3.96 -8.38
CA PHE A 150 4.62 -3.90 -7.00
C PHE A 150 6.12 -4.05 -6.95
N ASP A 151 6.81 -3.06 -6.41
CA ASP A 151 8.27 -3.06 -6.35
C ASP A 151 8.79 -2.59 -4.98
N ALA A 152 10.10 -2.67 -4.79
CA ALA A 152 10.75 -2.01 -3.67
C ALA A 152 10.67 -0.48 -3.84
N PRO A 153 10.50 0.29 -2.77
CA PRO A 153 10.43 1.75 -2.85
C PRO A 153 11.74 2.34 -3.37
N ARG A 154 11.74 2.85 -4.60
CA ARG A 154 12.90 3.48 -5.21
C ARG A 154 13.02 4.93 -4.73
N GLY A 155 14.21 5.33 -4.29
CA GLY A 155 14.45 6.70 -3.81
C GLY A 155 14.02 6.98 -2.37
N GLU A 156 13.37 6.04 -1.69
CA GLU A 156 13.04 6.14 -0.29
C GLU A 156 14.18 5.66 0.62
N PRO A 157 14.24 6.09 1.90
CA PRO A 157 15.22 5.60 2.85
C PRO A 157 15.20 4.07 2.98
N ASN A 158 16.39 3.45 2.99
CA ASN A 158 16.54 1.99 3.05
C ASN A 158 15.88 1.38 4.30
N GLU A 159 15.75 2.14 5.37
CA GLU A 159 15.09 1.76 6.62
C GLU A 159 13.61 1.41 6.41
N LEU A 160 12.96 2.02 5.41
CA LEU A 160 11.57 1.77 5.06
C LEU A 160 11.38 0.57 4.14
N ASN A 161 12.42 0.10 3.45
CA ASN A 161 12.30 -1.06 2.58
C ASN A 161 11.96 -2.33 3.37
N ASN A 162 12.52 -2.43 4.57
CA ASN A 162 12.32 -3.59 5.45
C ASN A 162 12.45 -3.13 6.91
N PHE A 163 11.42 -3.31 7.71
CA PHE A 163 11.49 -3.04 9.13
C PHE A 163 10.87 -4.16 9.95
N TYR A 164 11.20 -4.21 11.24
CA TYR A 164 10.78 -5.27 12.13
C TYR A 164 9.89 -4.74 13.23
N ILE A 165 8.78 -5.43 13.48
CA ILE A 165 7.89 -5.20 14.61
C ILE A 165 7.94 -6.45 15.48
N GLY A 166 8.76 -6.41 16.53
CA GLY A 166 9.12 -7.62 17.26
C GLY A 166 9.84 -8.62 16.35
N MET A 167 9.25 -9.80 16.17
CA MET A 167 9.79 -10.83 15.26
C MET A 167 9.16 -10.78 13.86
N GLN A 168 8.13 -9.98 13.65
CA GLN A 168 7.49 -9.87 12.35
C GLN A 168 8.31 -8.95 11.44
N HIS A 169 8.65 -9.47 10.27
CA HIS A 169 9.25 -8.69 9.21
C HIS A 169 8.15 -8.04 8.38
N VAL A 170 8.22 -6.74 8.20
CA VAL A 170 7.29 -5.96 7.36
C VAL A 170 8.12 -5.25 6.29
N LYS A 171 7.70 -5.34 5.06
CA LYS A 171 8.27 -4.60 3.94
C LYS A 171 7.29 -3.56 3.43
N LEU A 172 7.81 -2.43 2.98
CA LEU A 172 7.04 -1.45 2.24
C LEU A 172 7.08 -1.83 0.76
N SER A 173 5.91 -1.97 0.13
CA SER A 173 5.79 -2.29 -1.30
C SER A 173 5.28 -1.06 -2.04
N TRP A 174 6.06 -0.56 -2.99
CA TRP A 174 5.66 0.55 -3.85
C TRP A 174 4.64 0.07 -4.88
N VAL A 175 3.50 0.72 -4.92
CA VAL A 175 2.43 0.47 -5.88
C VAL A 175 2.60 1.46 -7.03
N ILE A 176 2.86 0.94 -8.21
CA ILE A 176 3.07 1.72 -9.43
C ILE A 176 1.99 1.35 -10.43
N PRO A 177 1.04 2.27 -10.75
CA PRO A 177 0.13 2.09 -11.87
C PRO A 177 0.90 2.06 -13.20
N ILE A 178 0.65 1.04 -14.02
CA ILE A 178 1.29 0.85 -15.32
C ILE A 178 0.26 0.60 -16.41
N PHE A 179 0.61 0.95 -17.66
CA PHE A 179 -0.26 0.70 -18.81
C PHE A 179 -0.25 -0.78 -19.21
N GLU A 180 -1.27 -1.22 -19.92
CA GLU A 180 -1.36 -2.60 -20.44
C GLU A 180 -0.21 -2.95 -21.39
N SER A 181 0.29 -1.99 -22.18
CA SER A 181 1.47 -2.18 -23.02
C SER A 181 2.72 -2.42 -22.17
N GLU A 182 2.89 -1.66 -21.07
CA GLU A 182 4.00 -1.79 -20.14
C GLU A 182 3.91 -3.11 -19.35
N TYR A 183 2.71 -3.50 -18.92
CA TYR A 183 2.48 -4.82 -18.33
C TYR A 183 2.90 -5.94 -19.31
N ALA A 184 2.53 -5.82 -20.58
CA ALA A 184 2.92 -6.80 -21.60
C ALA A 184 4.43 -6.81 -21.83
N LEU A 185 5.10 -5.64 -21.82
CA LEU A 185 6.56 -5.54 -21.91
C LEU A 185 7.24 -6.27 -20.74
N ILE A 186 6.85 -5.97 -19.49
CA ILE A 186 7.44 -6.61 -18.31
C ILE A 186 7.22 -8.12 -18.37
N LYS A 187 6.02 -8.57 -18.69
CA LYS A 187 5.68 -9.99 -18.77
C LYS A 187 6.50 -10.76 -19.80
N ASN A 188 6.81 -10.12 -20.94
CA ASN A 188 7.49 -10.78 -22.07
C ASN A 188 9.01 -10.63 -22.04
N SER A 189 9.51 -9.51 -21.48
CA SER A 189 10.91 -9.10 -21.61
C SER A 189 11.58 -8.77 -20.28
N GLY A 190 10.82 -8.82 -19.17
CA GLY A 190 11.32 -8.54 -17.81
C GLY A 190 11.31 -7.05 -17.44
N ILE A 191 11.53 -6.80 -16.16
CA ILE A 191 11.49 -5.46 -15.56
C ILE A 191 12.61 -4.55 -16.11
N GLU A 192 13.78 -5.10 -16.41
CA GLU A 192 14.91 -4.35 -16.95
C GLU A 192 14.57 -3.68 -18.30
N SER A 193 13.75 -4.35 -19.12
CA SER A 193 13.29 -3.79 -20.40
C SER A 193 12.30 -2.63 -20.20
N PHE A 194 11.49 -2.70 -19.18
CA PHE A 194 10.59 -1.62 -18.80
C PHE A 194 11.37 -0.43 -18.22
N ASP A 195 12.32 -0.66 -17.33
CA ASP A 195 13.17 0.38 -16.77
C ASP A 195 13.96 1.11 -17.87
N ALA A 196 14.48 0.37 -18.84
CA ALA A 196 15.15 0.97 -20.00
C ALA A 196 14.18 1.83 -20.83
N ALA A 197 12.95 1.38 -21.09
CA ALA A 197 11.96 2.13 -21.84
C ALA A 197 11.53 3.42 -21.12
N ILE A 198 11.33 3.38 -19.79
CA ILE A 198 11.04 4.56 -18.95
C ILE A 198 12.20 5.56 -19.02
N TYR A 199 13.44 5.07 -18.92
CA TYR A 199 14.64 5.90 -18.99
C TYR A 199 14.79 6.57 -20.37
N ASP A 200 14.65 5.82 -21.45
CA ASP A 200 14.78 6.31 -22.84
C ASP A 200 13.68 7.32 -23.19
N ALA A 201 12.49 7.16 -22.61
CA ALA A 201 11.37 8.10 -22.77
C ALA A 201 11.47 9.33 -21.84
N GLU A 202 12.50 9.42 -20.97
CA GLU A 202 12.67 10.47 -19.96
C GLU A 202 11.44 10.64 -19.04
N MET A 203 10.75 9.53 -18.72
CA MET A 203 9.53 9.52 -17.92
C MET A 203 9.80 9.24 -16.45
N SER A 204 8.89 9.70 -15.58
CA SER A 204 8.89 9.41 -14.16
C SER A 204 7.77 8.44 -13.80
N LEU A 205 8.08 7.41 -13.00
CA LEU A 205 7.08 6.48 -12.46
C LEU A 205 6.17 7.10 -11.39
N VAL A 206 6.58 8.24 -10.85
CA VAL A 206 5.76 9.02 -9.91
C VAL A 206 4.60 9.71 -10.64
N GLU A 207 4.81 10.09 -11.92
CA GLU A 207 3.80 10.75 -12.75
C GLU A 207 2.79 9.73 -13.29
N VAL A 208 1.68 9.55 -12.57
CA VAL A 208 0.65 8.55 -12.93
C VAL A 208 -0.17 8.92 -14.15
N ARG A 209 -0.18 10.20 -14.56
CA ARG A 209 -0.91 10.69 -15.74
C ARG A 209 -0.01 10.82 -16.97
N ARG A 210 1.20 10.24 -16.91
CA ARG A 210 2.10 10.16 -18.06
C ARG A 210 1.50 9.34 -19.21
N ASP A 211 2.06 9.44 -20.38
CA ASP A 211 1.80 8.51 -21.48
C ASP A 211 2.49 7.16 -21.23
N ALA A 212 2.12 6.13 -21.97
CA ALA A 212 2.84 4.88 -21.96
C ALA A 212 4.25 5.07 -22.55
N CYS A 213 5.25 4.38 -21.99
CA CYS A 213 6.63 4.47 -22.50
C CYS A 213 6.87 3.67 -23.79
N ILE A 214 5.88 2.90 -24.22
CA ILE A 214 5.90 2.10 -25.48
C ILE A 214 4.52 2.10 -26.15
#